data_d0a573592219fcf54999e41091f2b427
#
_entry.id   d0a573592219fcf54999e41091f2b427
#
_cell.length_a   1.000
_cell.length_b   1.000
_cell.length_c   1.000
_cell.angle_alpha   90.00
_cell.angle_beta   90.00
_cell.angle_gamma   90.00
#
_symmetry.space_group_name_H-M   'P 1'
#
loop_
_entity.id
_entity.type
_entity.pdbx_description
1 polymer ?
#
loop_
_entity_poly.entity_id
_entity_poly.type
_entity_poly.pdbx_seq_one_letter_code
_entity_poly.pdbx_strand_id
1 'polypeptide(L)'
;MSKTVLATAVAAALTFGAAEASAQTQGTASKADVQAIQTQMTTLIERLEKLEATNAQLQTTNAELKTLADRREAEVDYLKAQTRELREEGAIATNEISKVKGTDWASKVKLRGDLRYRHEYVGTERLVDDSVDDAADRHRQRIRARFGIDAAVTDNVKATLAFATGGDDPRSSNQTLGGVATRKPVGLDMAYVDWKFMAGGNVLLGKQPNPIFRPGQSLFYDGDFNPEGLAVKFDRGMFFGTAYGWWLTEQFNSDPDGANADSRIVGLQAGLKFPLLGGETILAANYYECGLCQGESPLYANNPNGNTTFRVGTSTTNLLTYGYEVVEVGAQVGTNVGTLPLTLWANYAQNLADDVEYDTAYGAGFALGKASNARTWEAGAFYQSIDKDAVYAQWLDSDFGNGNTDADGWVLKAGFAPVRNFTVNATYFFNTLNKDVDTELDYDRLQLDVNYKF
;
A
#
# COMPACT_ATOMS: atom_id res chain seq x y z
N MET A 1 -39.02 24.45 -43.76
CA MET A 1 -39.76 25.37 -44.65
C MET A 1 -38.75 26.13 -45.48
N SER A 2 -38.92 26.12 -46.82
CA SER A 2 -37.92 26.66 -47.75
C SER A 2 -37.80 28.19 -47.61
N LYS A 3 -36.59 28.71 -47.68
CA LYS A 3 -36.25 30.14 -47.60
C LYS A 3 -37.11 31.04 -48.54
N THR A 4 -37.59 30.48 -49.61
CA THR A 4 -38.45 31.11 -50.59
C THR A 4 -39.86 31.44 -50.04
N VAL A 5 -40.38 30.64 -49.11
CA VAL A 5 -41.76 30.81 -48.58
C VAL A 5 -41.80 31.97 -47.55
N LEU A 6 -40.74 32.16 -46.77
CA LEU A 6 -40.70 33.23 -45.75
C LEU A 6 -40.45 34.60 -46.38
N ALA A 7 -39.57 34.66 -47.39
CA ALA A 7 -39.29 35.91 -48.10
C ALA A 7 -40.53 36.37 -48.92
N THR A 8 -41.30 35.46 -49.51
CA THR A 8 -42.53 35.75 -50.24
C THR A 8 -43.65 36.19 -49.29
N ALA A 9 -43.75 35.67 -48.11
CA ALA A 9 -44.76 36.08 -47.12
C ALA A 9 -44.50 37.48 -46.57
N VAL A 10 -43.23 37.85 -46.34
CA VAL A 10 -42.85 39.21 -45.90
C VAL A 10 -43.05 40.24 -47.02
N ALA A 11 -42.72 39.92 -48.25
CA ALA A 11 -42.99 40.79 -49.42
C ALA A 11 -44.46 40.97 -49.66
N ALA A 12 -45.32 39.93 -49.55
CA ALA A 12 -46.76 40.00 -49.67
C ALA A 12 -47.43 40.83 -48.57
N ALA A 13 -46.91 40.79 -47.34
CA ALA A 13 -47.41 41.61 -46.23
C ALA A 13 -47.10 43.09 -46.41
N LEU A 14 -45.99 43.44 -47.06
CA LEU A 14 -45.60 44.80 -47.38
C LEU A 14 -46.36 45.40 -48.54
N THR A 15 -46.82 44.61 -49.50
CA THR A 15 -47.61 45.08 -50.64
C THR A 15 -49.11 45.19 -50.34
N PHE A 16 -49.65 44.36 -49.42
CA PHE A 16 -51.05 44.48 -49.00
C PHE A 16 -51.29 45.62 -47.99
N GLY A 17 -50.31 45.94 -47.17
CA GLY A 17 -50.39 47.08 -46.24
C GLY A 17 -50.34 48.47 -46.94
N ALA A 18 -49.86 48.54 -48.18
CA ALA A 18 -49.81 49.78 -48.93
C ALA A 18 -51.07 50.09 -49.77
N ALA A 19 -51.97 49.10 -49.98
CA ALA A 19 -53.15 49.29 -50.83
C ALA A 19 -54.43 49.67 -50.06
N GLU A 20 -54.50 49.49 -48.74
CA GLU A 20 -55.65 49.82 -47.89
C GLU A 20 -55.52 51.11 -47.10
N ALA A 21 -54.34 51.80 -47.20
CA ALA A 21 -54.08 53.04 -46.46
C ALA A 21 -54.53 54.33 -47.22
N SER A 22 -55.39 54.20 -48.22
CA SER A 22 -55.92 55.37 -48.95
C SER A 22 -57.36 55.73 -48.70
N ALA A 23 -57.93 55.27 -47.55
CA ALA A 23 -59.24 55.73 -47.11
C ALA A 23 -59.26 55.87 -45.56
N GLN A 24 -59.20 57.16 -45.15
CA GLN A 24 -59.54 57.68 -43.79
C GLN A 24 -58.68 57.26 -42.60
N THR A 25 -57.81 58.07 -42.19
CA THR A 25 -57.82 59.05 -41.09
C THR A 25 -56.44 59.65 -40.86
N GLN A 26 -56.35 60.95 -40.76
CA GLN A 26 -55.16 61.66 -40.39
C GLN A 26 -54.65 61.28 -39.03
N GLY A 27 -53.52 60.67 -39.01
CA GLY A 27 -52.59 60.52 -37.89
C GLY A 27 -51.21 60.51 -38.47
N THR A 28 -50.54 61.60 -38.47
CA THR A 28 -49.15 61.76 -38.97
C THR A 28 -48.22 60.91 -38.12
N ALA A 29 -47.95 59.72 -38.58
CA ALA A 29 -46.79 58.95 -38.05
C ALA A 29 -45.57 59.85 -38.26
N SER A 30 -44.92 60.28 -37.19
CA SER A 30 -43.75 61.09 -37.20
C SER A 30 -42.64 60.43 -38.02
N LYS A 31 -41.91 61.17 -38.83
CA LYS A 31 -40.71 60.64 -39.50
C LYS A 31 -39.83 59.80 -38.52
N ALA A 32 -39.86 60.17 -37.23
CA ALA A 32 -39.15 59.52 -36.18
C ALA A 32 -39.68 58.06 -35.87
N ASP A 33 -41.02 57.85 -35.95
CA ASP A 33 -41.62 56.54 -35.72
C ASP A 33 -41.30 55.57 -36.86
N VAL A 34 -41.32 56.07 -38.11
CA VAL A 34 -40.91 55.28 -39.28
C VAL A 34 -39.41 54.93 -39.22
N GLN A 35 -38.54 55.82 -38.79
CA GLN A 35 -37.12 55.55 -38.59
C GLN A 35 -36.91 54.53 -37.47
N ALA A 36 -37.63 54.67 -36.35
CA ALA A 36 -37.55 53.70 -35.24
C ALA A 36 -37.96 52.30 -35.68
N ILE A 37 -39.06 52.17 -36.45
CA ILE A 37 -39.49 50.88 -36.99
C ILE A 37 -38.46 50.32 -37.98
N GLN A 38 -37.89 51.14 -38.85
CA GLN A 38 -36.82 50.73 -39.75
C GLN A 38 -35.58 50.22 -39.02
N THR A 39 -35.19 50.91 -37.94
CA THR A 39 -34.05 50.47 -37.12
C THR A 39 -34.33 49.15 -36.39
N GLN A 40 -35.55 49.00 -35.87
CA GLN A 40 -35.97 47.76 -35.26
C GLN A 40 -36.03 46.59 -36.26
N MET A 41 -36.55 46.84 -37.48
CA MET A 41 -36.52 45.84 -38.54
C MET A 41 -35.11 45.42 -38.92
N THR A 42 -34.19 46.36 -39.08
CA THR A 42 -32.80 46.07 -39.39
C THR A 42 -32.16 45.21 -38.28
N THR A 43 -32.37 45.57 -37.00
CA THR A 43 -31.88 44.78 -35.86
C THR A 43 -32.50 43.37 -35.80
N LEU A 44 -33.77 43.24 -36.16
CA LEU A 44 -34.43 41.94 -36.24
C LEU A 44 -33.89 41.07 -37.37
N ILE A 45 -33.61 41.67 -38.54
CA ILE A 45 -33.00 40.98 -39.66
C ILE A 45 -31.61 40.47 -39.31
N GLU A 46 -30.77 41.31 -38.71
CA GLU A 46 -29.41 40.92 -38.21
C GLU A 46 -29.49 39.77 -37.21
N ARG A 47 -30.47 39.83 -36.27
CA ARG A 47 -30.68 38.73 -35.31
C ARG A 47 -31.15 37.43 -36.00
N LEU A 48 -32.01 37.54 -36.99
CA LEU A 48 -32.46 36.39 -37.79
C LEU A 48 -31.28 35.76 -38.55
N GLU A 49 -30.47 36.55 -39.24
CA GLU A 49 -29.29 36.06 -39.91
C GLU A 49 -28.30 35.38 -38.99
N LYS A 50 -28.10 35.98 -37.80
CA LYS A 50 -27.21 35.37 -36.75
C LYS A 50 -27.79 34.06 -36.22
N LEU A 51 -29.10 34.00 -36.01
CA LEU A 51 -29.81 32.76 -35.60
C LEU A 51 -29.78 31.68 -36.70
N GLU A 52 -29.94 32.04 -37.93
CA GLU A 52 -29.83 31.10 -39.06
C GLU A 52 -28.40 30.56 -39.19
N ALA A 53 -27.37 31.41 -39.06
CA ALA A 53 -25.97 30.98 -39.05
C ALA A 53 -25.66 30.03 -37.90
N THR A 54 -26.13 30.36 -36.67
CA THR A 54 -25.97 29.52 -35.49
C THR A 54 -26.70 28.17 -35.66
N ASN A 55 -27.88 28.21 -36.25
CA ASN A 55 -28.64 26.97 -36.48
C ASN A 55 -27.98 26.08 -37.55
N ALA A 56 -27.42 26.65 -38.59
CA ALA A 56 -26.64 25.91 -39.59
C ALA A 56 -25.37 25.29 -38.94
N GLN A 57 -24.68 26.02 -38.05
CA GLN A 57 -23.53 25.53 -37.33
C GLN A 57 -23.90 24.41 -36.37
N LEU A 58 -25.03 24.53 -35.63
CA LEU A 58 -25.54 23.46 -34.75
C LEU A 58 -25.95 22.22 -35.53
N GLN A 59 -26.53 22.37 -36.71
CA GLN A 59 -26.88 21.21 -37.58
C GLN A 59 -25.61 20.49 -38.03
N THR A 60 -24.55 21.21 -38.39
CA THR A 60 -23.26 20.63 -38.77
C THR A 60 -22.65 19.85 -37.58
N THR A 61 -22.58 20.51 -36.40
CA THR A 61 -22.04 19.90 -35.19
C THR A 61 -22.85 18.65 -34.77
N ASN A 62 -24.17 18.72 -34.87
CA ASN A 62 -25.01 17.54 -34.58
C ASN A 62 -24.78 16.39 -35.57
N ALA A 63 -24.53 16.67 -36.83
CA ALA A 63 -24.18 15.66 -37.82
C ALA A 63 -22.82 15.01 -37.51
N GLU A 64 -21.82 15.84 -37.12
CA GLU A 64 -20.50 15.37 -36.70
C GLU A 64 -20.58 14.52 -35.41
N LEU A 65 -21.34 14.97 -34.41
CA LEU A 65 -21.54 14.22 -33.18
C LEU A 65 -22.26 12.89 -33.42
N LYS A 66 -23.22 12.86 -34.35
CA LYS A 66 -23.89 11.62 -34.72
C LYS A 66 -22.92 10.64 -35.38
N THR A 67 -22.10 11.10 -36.33
CA THR A 67 -21.10 10.23 -36.97
C THR A 67 -20.05 9.72 -35.98
N LEU A 68 -19.68 10.54 -34.98
CA LEU A 68 -18.76 10.14 -33.90
C LEU A 68 -19.41 9.12 -32.98
N ALA A 69 -20.70 9.27 -32.65
CA ALA A 69 -21.47 8.31 -31.85
C ALA A 69 -21.55 6.97 -32.55
N ASP A 70 -21.91 6.95 -33.84
CA ASP A 70 -22.00 5.76 -34.66
C ASP A 70 -20.67 4.99 -34.77
N ARG A 71 -19.54 5.74 -34.88
CA ARG A 71 -18.19 5.15 -34.87
C ARG A 71 -17.84 4.54 -33.51
N ARG A 72 -18.18 5.22 -32.42
CA ARG A 72 -17.93 4.69 -31.07
C ARG A 72 -18.80 3.46 -30.78
N GLU A 73 -20.03 3.43 -31.26
CA GLU A 73 -20.90 2.27 -31.12
C GLU A 73 -20.31 1.06 -31.86
N ALA A 74 -19.85 1.25 -33.09
CA ALA A 74 -19.18 0.21 -33.88
C ALA A 74 -17.89 -0.29 -33.20
N GLU A 75 -17.10 0.62 -32.62
CA GLU A 75 -15.88 0.27 -31.86
C GLU A 75 -16.19 -0.51 -30.58
N VAL A 76 -17.22 -0.11 -29.84
CA VAL A 76 -17.71 -0.83 -28.65
C VAL A 76 -18.20 -2.23 -29.02
N ASP A 77 -18.92 -2.38 -30.11
CA ASP A 77 -19.43 -3.70 -30.57
C ASP A 77 -18.28 -4.59 -31.07
N TYR A 78 -17.27 -4.02 -31.73
CA TYR A 78 -16.06 -4.75 -32.10
C TYR A 78 -15.31 -5.24 -30.84
N LEU A 79 -15.11 -4.37 -29.82
CA LEU A 79 -14.47 -4.75 -28.58
C LEU A 79 -15.24 -5.78 -27.78
N LYS A 80 -16.60 -5.71 -27.81
CA LYS A 80 -17.45 -6.74 -27.20
C LYS A 80 -17.27 -8.09 -27.88
N ALA A 81 -17.25 -8.11 -29.22
CA ALA A 81 -17.04 -9.34 -30.00
C ALA A 81 -15.66 -9.95 -29.69
N GLN A 82 -14.58 -9.13 -29.68
CA GLN A 82 -13.24 -9.57 -29.34
C GLN A 82 -13.14 -10.08 -27.89
N THR A 83 -13.82 -9.41 -26.95
CA THR A 83 -13.88 -9.85 -25.55
C THR A 83 -14.60 -11.18 -25.39
N ARG A 84 -15.63 -11.40 -26.19
CA ARG A 84 -16.37 -12.67 -26.20
C ARG A 84 -15.52 -13.81 -26.78
N GLU A 85 -14.83 -13.57 -27.88
CA GLU A 85 -13.91 -14.52 -28.50
C GLU A 85 -12.78 -14.92 -27.52
N LEU A 86 -12.12 -13.95 -26.86
CA LEU A 86 -11.12 -14.20 -25.83
C LEU A 86 -11.67 -14.98 -24.62
N ARG A 87 -12.94 -14.76 -24.23
CA ARG A 87 -13.58 -15.54 -23.16
C ARG A 87 -13.86 -16.98 -23.60
N GLU A 88 -14.30 -17.18 -24.84
CA GLU A 88 -14.55 -18.50 -25.40
C GLU A 88 -13.23 -19.28 -25.55
N GLU A 89 -12.18 -18.64 -26.07
CA GLU A 89 -10.83 -19.24 -26.12
C GLU A 89 -10.29 -19.57 -24.73
N GLY A 90 -10.45 -18.66 -23.75
CA GLY A 90 -10.07 -18.89 -22.35
C GLY A 90 -10.87 -20.03 -21.71
N ALA A 91 -12.15 -20.17 -22.03
CA ALA A 91 -12.98 -21.26 -21.55
C ALA A 91 -12.59 -22.62 -22.19
N ILE A 92 -12.23 -22.60 -23.49
CA ILE A 92 -11.71 -23.80 -24.18
C ILE A 92 -10.35 -24.21 -23.60
N ALA A 93 -9.43 -23.25 -23.41
CA ALA A 93 -8.13 -23.51 -22.80
C ALA A 93 -8.27 -24.07 -21.37
N THR A 94 -9.20 -23.52 -20.57
CA THR A 94 -9.50 -24.00 -19.21
C THR A 94 -10.08 -25.42 -19.24
N ASN A 95 -10.92 -25.73 -20.23
CA ASN A 95 -11.54 -27.06 -20.39
C ASN A 95 -10.54 -28.11 -20.90
N GLU A 96 -9.62 -27.72 -21.78
CA GLU A 96 -8.50 -28.58 -22.24
C GLU A 96 -7.52 -28.87 -21.10
N ILE A 97 -7.16 -27.86 -20.29
CA ILE A 97 -6.34 -28.04 -19.07
C ILE A 97 -7.04 -29.00 -18.09
N SER A 98 -8.35 -28.91 -17.93
CA SER A 98 -9.12 -29.80 -17.05
C SER A 98 -9.22 -31.24 -17.55
N LYS A 99 -9.10 -31.47 -18.87
CA LYS A 99 -9.14 -32.81 -19.49
C LYS A 99 -7.82 -33.58 -19.43
N VAL A 100 -6.73 -32.92 -19.12
CA VAL A 100 -5.43 -33.61 -18.95
C VAL A 100 -5.47 -34.37 -17.62
N LYS A 101 -6.02 -35.58 -17.64
CA LYS A 101 -6.01 -36.53 -16.52
C LYS A 101 -4.57 -36.92 -16.15
N GLY A 102 -3.87 -36.12 -15.47
CA GLY A 102 -2.48 -36.31 -15.03
C GLY A 102 -1.92 -35.06 -14.38
N THR A 103 -2.59 -33.93 -14.52
CA THR A 103 -2.16 -32.61 -13.99
C THR A 103 -3.01 -32.11 -12.83
N ASP A 104 -3.79 -32.97 -12.16
CA ASP A 104 -4.54 -32.57 -10.96
C ASP A 104 -3.64 -31.95 -9.89
N TRP A 105 -2.38 -32.39 -9.81
CA TRP A 105 -1.37 -31.78 -8.94
C TRP A 105 -1.04 -30.33 -9.35
N ALA A 106 -1.04 -30.00 -10.63
CA ALA A 106 -0.69 -28.65 -11.11
C ALA A 106 -1.76 -27.62 -10.73
N SER A 107 -3.02 -28.04 -10.66
CA SER A 107 -4.12 -27.19 -10.18
C SER A 107 -4.01 -26.90 -8.67
N LYS A 108 -3.29 -27.73 -7.94
CA LYS A 108 -3.04 -27.61 -6.49
C LYS A 108 -1.81 -26.77 -6.16
N VAL A 109 -1.01 -26.39 -7.18
CA VAL A 109 0.21 -25.61 -7.01
C VAL A 109 0.03 -24.22 -7.57
N LYS A 110 0.33 -23.20 -6.77
CA LYS A 110 0.35 -21.79 -7.17
C LYS A 110 1.75 -21.25 -7.07
N LEU A 111 2.21 -20.63 -8.13
CA LEU A 111 3.44 -19.85 -8.14
C LEU A 111 3.13 -18.39 -7.83
N ARG A 112 3.96 -17.75 -7.03
CA ARG A 112 3.88 -16.33 -6.72
C ARG A 112 5.26 -15.73 -6.60
N GLY A 113 5.34 -14.44 -6.83
CA GLY A 113 6.60 -13.74 -6.64
C GLY A 113 6.49 -12.25 -6.78
N ASP A 114 7.56 -11.58 -6.46
CA ASP A 114 7.74 -10.16 -6.72
C ASP A 114 9.19 -9.82 -7.07
N LEU A 115 9.32 -8.76 -7.85
CA LEU A 115 10.59 -8.12 -8.15
C LEU A 115 10.50 -6.67 -7.72
N ARG A 116 11.53 -6.15 -7.06
CA ARG A 116 11.69 -4.75 -6.70
C ARG A 116 13.04 -4.24 -7.18
N TYR A 117 13.03 -3.06 -7.78
CA TYR A 117 14.19 -2.20 -7.92
C TYR A 117 13.99 -1.00 -7.02
N ARG A 118 15.01 -0.63 -6.24
CA ARG A 118 14.99 0.50 -5.31
C ARG A 118 16.18 1.41 -5.56
N HIS A 119 15.94 2.70 -5.74
CA HIS A 119 16.90 3.74 -5.48
C HIS A 119 16.72 4.24 -4.05
N GLU A 120 17.81 4.35 -3.31
CA GLU A 120 17.79 4.76 -1.92
C GLU A 120 18.84 5.85 -1.67
N TYR A 121 18.41 6.92 -1.02
CA TYR A 121 19.25 7.95 -0.42
C TYR A 121 19.14 7.85 1.09
N VAL A 122 20.26 7.98 1.80
CA VAL A 122 20.33 8.04 3.26
C VAL A 122 21.27 9.18 3.64
N GLY A 123 20.72 10.18 4.35
CA GLY A 123 21.45 11.22 5.05
C GLY A 123 21.35 10.92 6.55
N THR A 124 22.42 11.06 7.29
CA THR A 124 22.43 10.89 8.73
C THR A 124 23.54 11.73 9.34
N GLU A 125 23.33 12.16 10.55
CA GLU A 125 24.35 12.76 11.40
C GLU A 125 25.11 11.68 12.18
N ARG A 126 26.22 12.06 12.75
CA ARG A 126 27.08 11.23 13.60
C ARG A 126 27.72 12.07 14.71
N LEU A 127 28.05 11.43 15.80
CA LEU A 127 28.85 12.05 16.84
C LEU A 127 30.37 11.94 16.52
N VAL A 128 31.06 13.07 16.54
CA VAL A 128 32.51 13.17 16.39
C VAL A 128 33.03 14.09 17.48
N ASP A 129 33.87 13.56 18.37
CA ASP A 129 34.46 14.33 19.48
C ASP A 129 33.41 15.15 20.27
N ASP A 130 32.29 14.53 20.66
CA ASP A 130 31.14 15.11 21.37
C ASP A 130 30.42 16.26 20.61
N SER A 131 30.66 16.38 19.31
CA SER A 131 29.89 17.28 18.42
C SER A 131 29.11 16.53 17.35
N VAL A 132 27.99 17.10 16.94
CA VAL A 132 27.17 16.56 15.84
C VAL A 132 27.75 17.03 14.54
N ASP A 133 28.09 16.10 13.66
CA ASP A 133 28.57 16.34 12.30
C ASP A 133 27.74 15.55 11.28
N ASP A 134 27.58 16.08 10.08
CA ASP A 134 27.00 15.34 8.96
C ASP A 134 27.88 14.12 8.61
N ALA A 135 27.28 12.96 8.51
CA ALA A 135 27.92 11.82 7.87
C ALA A 135 27.83 11.99 6.35
N ALA A 136 28.71 11.29 5.63
CA ALA A 136 28.65 11.32 4.16
C ALA A 136 27.33 10.68 3.67
N ASP A 137 26.61 11.40 2.83
CA ASP A 137 25.41 10.93 2.15
C ASP A 137 25.65 9.60 1.43
N ARG A 138 24.69 8.70 1.54
CA ARG A 138 24.75 7.41 0.89
C ARG A 138 23.66 7.25 -0.18
N HIS A 139 24.08 7.08 -1.42
CA HIS A 139 23.21 6.69 -2.51
C HIS A 139 23.46 5.24 -2.88
N ARG A 140 22.42 4.43 -2.98
CA ARG A 140 22.55 3.03 -3.39
C ARG A 140 21.38 2.55 -4.24
N GLN A 141 21.68 1.58 -5.07
CA GLN A 141 20.71 0.85 -5.88
C GLN A 141 20.55 -0.54 -5.28
N ARG A 142 19.31 -0.98 -5.11
CA ARG A 142 19.01 -2.29 -4.51
C ARG A 142 18.02 -3.05 -5.35
N ILE A 143 18.09 -4.36 -5.29
CA ILE A 143 17.11 -5.27 -5.88
C ILE A 143 16.55 -6.19 -4.79
N ARG A 144 15.34 -6.65 -5.01
CA ARG A 144 14.72 -7.77 -4.31
C ARG A 144 14.04 -8.67 -5.32
N ALA A 145 14.23 -9.96 -5.20
CA ALA A 145 13.48 -10.98 -5.92
C ALA A 145 12.96 -12.01 -4.91
N ARG A 146 11.66 -12.28 -4.93
CA ARG A 146 11.04 -13.33 -4.12
C ARG A 146 10.25 -14.26 -5.03
N PHE A 147 10.31 -15.54 -4.73
CA PHE A 147 9.60 -16.59 -5.44
C PHE A 147 9.05 -17.60 -4.45
N GLY A 148 7.79 -17.98 -4.58
CA GLY A 148 7.15 -18.92 -3.69
C GLY A 148 6.27 -19.93 -4.43
N ILE A 149 6.12 -21.07 -3.82
CA ILE A 149 5.28 -22.19 -4.24
C ILE A 149 4.31 -22.50 -3.11
N ASP A 150 3.02 -22.38 -3.36
CA ASP A 150 1.96 -22.78 -2.45
C ASP A 150 1.29 -24.04 -3.00
N ALA A 151 1.35 -25.15 -2.26
CA ALA A 151 0.78 -26.43 -2.65
C ALA A 151 -0.40 -26.81 -1.74
N ALA A 152 -1.59 -27.04 -2.29
CA ALA A 152 -2.70 -27.64 -1.60
C ALA A 152 -2.49 -29.16 -1.53
N VAL A 153 -1.94 -29.66 -0.40
CA VAL A 153 -1.63 -31.08 -0.19
C VAL A 153 -2.91 -31.88 -0.04
N THR A 154 -3.84 -31.35 0.75
CA THR A 154 -5.22 -31.85 0.90
C THR A 154 -6.19 -30.66 0.96
N ASP A 155 -7.48 -30.90 1.12
CA ASP A 155 -8.49 -29.84 1.24
C ASP A 155 -8.27 -28.92 2.44
N ASN A 156 -7.58 -29.41 3.47
CA ASN A 156 -7.34 -28.70 4.72
C ASN A 156 -5.86 -28.52 5.08
N VAL A 157 -4.93 -28.97 4.24
CA VAL A 157 -3.48 -28.84 4.47
C VAL A 157 -2.84 -28.16 3.25
N LYS A 158 -2.13 -27.07 3.51
CA LYS A 158 -1.29 -26.38 2.53
C LYS A 158 0.17 -26.40 2.97
N ALA A 159 1.07 -26.54 2.04
CA ALA A 159 2.50 -26.38 2.25
C ALA A 159 3.00 -25.21 1.42
N THR A 160 3.84 -24.36 2.00
CA THR A 160 4.46 -23.22 1.33
C THR A 160 5.98 -23.36 1.40
N LEU A 161 6.61 -23.13 0.26
CA LEU A 161 8.06 -22.98 0.14
C LEU A 161 8.34 -21.67 -0.58
N ALA A 162 9.16 -20.80 0.00
CA ALA A 162 9.51 -19.52 -0.61
C ALA A 162 11.00 -19.20 -0.45
N PHE A 163 11.55 -18.54 -1.45
CA PHE A 163 12.91 -18.06 -1.51
C PHE A 163 12.90 -16.55 -1.72
N ALA A 164 13.89 -15.87 -1.13
CA ALA A 164 14.14 -14.45 -1.31
C ALA A 164 15.62 -14.17 -1.55
N THR A 165 15.92 -13.12 -2.28
CA THR A 165 17.25 -12.51 -2.22
C THR A 165 17.44 -11.94 -0.82
N GLY A 166 18.68 -11.91 -0.32
CA GLY A 166 19.00 -11.39 1.00
C GLY A 166 20.20 -12.10 1.59
N GLY A 167 20.75 -11.56 2.66
CA GLY A 167 21.69 -12.23 3.55
C GLY A 167 20.96 -12.83 4.74
N ASP A 168 21.67 -12.93 5.86
CA ASP A 168 21.14 -13.51 7.09
C ASP A 168 20.29 -12.53 7.93
N ASP A 169 20.22 -11.23 7.54
CA ASP A 169 19.37 -10.25 8.24
C ASP A 169 17.89 -10.60 8.04
N PRO A 170 17.17 -11.00 9.09
CA PRO A 170 15.76 -11.40 8.97
C PRO A 170 14.82 -10.26 8.59
N ARG A 171 15.32 -9.01 8.60
CA ARG A 171 14.56 -7.80 8.35
C ARG A 171 14.73 -7.24 6.94
N SER A 172 15.56 -7.86 6.08
CA SER A 172 15.81 -7.30 4.75
C SER A 172 16.14 -8.35 3.71
N SER A 173 15.26 -8.51 2.75
CA SER A 173 15.49 -9.29 1.54
C SER A 173 16.14 -8.49 0.39
N ASN A 174 16.55 -7.24 0.64
CA ASN A 174 17.18 -6.38 -0.36
C ASN A 174 18.67 -6.69 -0.54
N GLN A 175 19.13 -6.68 -1.79
CA GLN A 175 20.54 -6.80 -2.18
C GLN A 175 21.03 -5.52 -2.84
N THR A 176 22.12 -4.95 -2.32
CA THR A 176 22.76 -3.76 -2.90
C THR A 176 23.49 -4.12 -4.19
N LEU A 177 23.29 -3.34 -5.24
CA LEU A 177 24.02 -3.41 -6.50
C LEU A 177 25.36 -2.66 -6.39
N GLY A 178 26.28 -2.88 -7.34
CA GLY A 178 27.59 -2.20 -7.38
C GLY A 178 28.77 -3.08 -6.95
N GLY A 179 28.57 -4.38 -6.71
CA GLY A 179 29.65 -5.33 -6.39
C GLY A 179 30.30 -5.96 -7.63
N VAL A 180 30.65 -5.16 -8.64
CA VAL A 180 31.35 -5.65 -9.88
C VAL A 180 30.64 -6.87 -10.50
N ALA A 181 29.31 -6.80 -10.66
CA ALA A 181 28.46 -7.86 -11.22
C ALA A 181 28.52 -9.21 -10.47
N THR A 182 28.92 -9.23 -9.21
CA THR A 182 28.89 -10.45 -8.39
C THR A 182 27.47 -10.98 -8.22
N ARG A 183 27.35 -12.30 -8.12
CA ARG A 183 26.05 -12.97 -7.88
C ARG A 183 25.49 -12.53 -6.53
N LYS A 184 24.16 -12.44 -6.45
CA LYS A 184 23.45 -12.13 -5.19
C LYS A 184 22.97 -13.41 -4.54
N PRO A 185 23.10 -13.56 -3.21
CA PRO A 185 22.61 -14.71 -2.50
C PRO A 185 21.08 -14.80 -2.54
N VAL A 186 20.58 -16.01 -2.49
CA VAL A 186 19.16 -16.34 -2.38
C VAL A 186 19.05 -17.39 -1.29
N GLY A 187 18.20 -17.13 -0.30
CA GLY A 187 17.98 -18.01 0.85
C GLY A 187 16.55 -18.53 0.93
N LEU A 188 16.35 -19.52 1.79
CA LEU A 188 15.03 -20.02 2.18
C LEU A 188 14.35 -18.97 3.07
N ASP A 189 13.30 -18.34 2.55
CA ASP A 189 12.56 -17.27 3.22
C ASP A 189 11.40 -17.82 4.05
N MET A 190 10.67 -18.81 3.52
CA MET A 190 9.60 -19.51 4.20
C MET A 190 9.58 -21.00 3.84
N ALA A 191 9.30 -21.83 4.84
CA ALA A 191 9.02 -23.26 4.68
C ALA A 191 8.07 -23.72 5.80
N TYR A 192 6.78 -23.79 5.52
CA TYR A 192 5.81 -24.11 6.54
C TYR A 192 4.60 -24.89 6.02
N VAL A 193 3.90 -25.52 6.97
CA VAL A 193 2.60 -26.15 6.76
C VAL A 193 1.53 -25.30 7.42
N ASP A 194 0.42 -25.10 6.71
CA ASP A 194 -0.82 -24.50 7.21
C ASP A 194 -1.91 -25.59 7.24
N TRP A 195 -2.29 -26.02 8.44
CA TRP A 195 -3.33 -27.01 8.66
C TRP A 195 -4.60 -26.39 9.23
N LYS A 196 -5.64 -26.38 8.43
CA LYS A 196 -6.98 -25.98 8.85
C LYS A 196 -7.65 -27.16 9.59
N PHE A 197 -7.56 -27.17 10.91
CA PHE A 197 -8.09 -28.26 11.73
C PHE A 197 -9.58 -28.10 12.05
N MET A 198 -10.12 -26.87 11.90
CA MET A 198 -11.55 -26.56 12.06
C MET A 198 -11.93 -25.31 11.30
N ALA A 199 -13.24 -24.99 11.21
CA ALA A 199 -13.71 -23.75 10.60
C ALA A 199 -13.24 -22.53 11.43
N GLY A 200 -12.39 -21.68 10.82
CA GLY A 200 -11.76 -20.54 11.47
C GLY A 200 -10.53 -20.89 12.32
N GLY A 201 -10.11 -22.15 12.39
CA GLY A 201 -8.93 -22.58 13.15
C GLY A 201 -7.83 -23.13 12.26
N ASN A 202 -6.62 -22.58 12.37
CA ASN A 202 -5.44 -22.99 11.62
C ASN A 202 -4.23 -23.19 12.55
N VAL A 203 -3.40 -24.18 12.22
CA VAL A 203 -2.06 -24.37 12.78
C VAL A 203 -1.03 -24.10 11.70
N LEU A 204 -0.10 -23.20 11.97
CA LEU A 204 1.07 -22.94 11.14
C LEU A 204 2.30 -23.53 11.83
N LEU A 205 3.14 -24.26 11.11
CA LEU A 205 4.35 -24.88 11.65
C LEU A 205 5.50 -24.78 10.67
N GLY A 206 6.62 -24.23 11.09
CA GLY A 206 7.84 -24.02 10.33
C GLY A 206 8.27 -22.56 10.27
N LYS A 207 9.07 -22.18 9.27
CA LYS A 207 9.43 -20.81 8.97
C LYS A 207 8.28 -20.16 8.20
N GLN A 208 7.53 -19.29 8.85
CA GLN A 208 6.18 -18.87 8.44
C GLN A 208 6.08 -17.34 8.39
N PRO A 209 5.11 -16.76 7.63
CA PRO A 209 4.86 -15.34 7.72
C PRO A 209 4.44 -14.97 9.15
N ASN A 210 4.80 -13.76 9.61
CA ASN A 210 4.39 -13.29 10.94
C ASN A 210 2.86 -13.45 11.11
N PRO A 211 2.39 -14.28 12.06
CA PRO A 211 0.99 -14.68 12.15
C PRO A 211 0.09 -13.68 12.88
N ILE A 212 0.67 -12.66 13.54
CA ILE A 212 -0.08 -11.68 14.31
C ILE A 212 -0.64 -10.55 13.43
N PHE A 213 -1.76 -9.99 13.85
CA PHE A 213 -2.28 -8.76 13.25
C PHE A 213 -1.42 -7.57 13.66
N ARG A 214 -1.07 -6.75 12.69
CA ARG A 214 -0.36 -5.49 12.85
C ARG A 214 -1.21 -4.37 12.28
N PRO A 215 -1.50 -3.29 13.03
CA PRO A 215 -2.36 -2.23 12.54
C PRO A 215 -1.66 -1.39 11.47
N GLY A 216 -2.37 -1.15 10.39
CA GLY A 216 -1.97 -0.24 9.31
C GLY A 216 -0.59 -0.50 8.75
N GLN A 217 0.30 0.46 8.91
CA GLN A 217 1.67 0.43 8.41
C GLN A 217 2.70 0.50 9.56
N SER A 218 2.31 0.02 10.74
CA SER A 218 3.20 -0.06 11.91
C SER A 218 4.50 -0.78 11.56
N LEU A 219 5.62 -0.23 12.02
CA LEU A 219 6.96 -0.71 11.78
C LEU A 219 7.58 -1.41 13.01
N PHE A 220 6.76 -1.80 14.01
CA PHE A 220 7.24 -2.61 15.15
C PHE A 220 7.71 -4.00 14.73
N TYR A 221 7.29 -4.45 13.56
CA TYR A 221 7.80 -5.67 12.92
C TYR A 221 8.10 -5.40 11.46
N ASP A 222 9.28 -5.78 11.00
CA ASP A 222 9.65 -5.70 9.59
C ASP A 222 8.72 -6.55 8.71
N GLY A 223 8.47 -6.07 7.51
CA GLY A 223 7.65 -6.77 6.53
C GLY A 223 8.27 -8.04 5.97
N ASP A 224 9.59 -8.18 6.07
CA ASP A 224 10.36 -9.35 5.64
C ASP A 224 10.60 -10.34 6.80
N PHE A 225 10.22 -9.99 8.06
CA PHE A 225 10.37 -10.88 9.21
C PHE A 225 9.41 -12.07 9.15
N ASN A 226 9.96 -13.27 8.95
CA ASN A 226 9.28 -14.54 8.88
C ASN A 226 9.75 -15.47 10.01
N PRO A 227 9.04 -15.52 11.16
CA PRO A 227 9.45 -16.28 12.33
C PRO A 227 9.48 -17.79 12.08
N GLU A 228 10.32 -18.46 12.85
CA GLU A 228 10.45 -19.91 12.88
C GLU A 228 9.74 -20.47 14.10
N GLY A 229 8.69 -21.28 13.90
CA GLY A 229 7.94 -21.76 15.06
C GLY A 229 6.59 -22.37 14.74
N LEU A 230 5.74 -22.27 15.75
CA LEU A 230 4.37 -22.74 15.76
C LEU A 230 3.44 -21.54 15.98
N ALA A 231 2.32 -21.48 15.26
CA ALA A 231 1.22 -20.60 15.58
C ALA A 231 -0.13 -21.32 15.44
N VAL A 232 -1.00 -21.11 16.42
CA VAL A 232 -2.39 -21.56 16.39
C VAL A 232 -3.27 -20.33 16.24
N LYS A 233 -3.96 -20.25 15.12
CA LYS A 233 -4.82 -19.10 14.78
C LYS A 233 -6.29 -19.50 14.89
N PHE A 234 -7.08 -18.55 15.38
CA PHE A 234 -8.53 -18.63 15.39
C PHE A 234 -9.10 -17.33 14.81
N ASP A 235 -10.04 -17.43 13.87
CA ASP A 235 -10.72 -16.30 13.25
C ASP A 235 -12.16 -16.69 12.92
N ARG A 236 -13.11 -16.27 13.76
CA ARG A 236 -14.52 -16.61 13.58
C ARG A 236 -15.45 -15.51 14.10
N GLY A 237 -16.29 -15.01 13.19
CA GLY A 237 -17.22 -13.93 13.51
C GLY A 237 -16.46 -12.64 13.82
N MET A 238 -16.77 -12.04 14.96
CA MET A 238 -16.09 -10.82 15.42
C MET A 238 -14.79 -11.08 16.19
N PHE A 239 -14.49 -12.32 16.57
CA PHE A 239 -13.34 -12.66 17.39
C PHE A 239 -12.23 -13.28 16.56
N PHE A 240 -10.99 -12.88 16.82
CA PHE A 240 -9.80 -13.54 16.32
C PHE A 240 -8.72 -13.62 17.40
N GLY A 241 -7.78 -14.52 17.21
CA GLY A 241 -6.63 -14.65 18.10
C GLY A 241 -5.56 -15.52 17.50
N THR A 242 -4.35 -15.40 18.03
CA THR A 242 -3.19 -16.19 17.64
C THR A 242 -2.35 -16.48 18.89
N ALA A 243 -2.19 -17.75 19.22
CA ALA A 243 -1.17 -18.18 20.18
C ALA A 243 0.05 -18.65 19.38
N TYR A 244 1.25 -18.24 19.77
CA TYR A 244 2.46 -18.53 19.02
C TYR A 244 3.67 -18.80 19.92
N GLY A 245 4.59 -19.58 19.37
CA GLY A 245 5.89 -19.83 19.94
C GLY A 245 6.93 -19.81 18.83
N TRP A 246 7.97 -18.99 19.00
CA TRP A 246 9.06 -18.86 18.03
C TRP A 246 10.36 -19.29 18.66
N TRP A 247 11.13 -20.11 17.95
CA TRP A 247 12.49 -20.48 18.32
C TRP A 247 13.43 -19.39 17.79
N LEU A 248 14.21 -18.77 18.67
CA LEU A 248 15.15 -17.71 18.34
C LEU A 248 16.56 -18.26 18.15
N THR A 249 17.01 -19.08 19.09
CA THR A 249 18.30 -19.78 19.01
C THR A 249 18.11 -21.24 19.40
N GLU A 250 18.89 -22.10 18.77
CA GLU A 250 19.13 -23.47 19.21
C GLU A 250 20.62 -23.57 19.55
N GLN A 251 20.93 -23.91 20.78
CA GLN A 251 22.31 -24.02 21.24
C GLN A 251 22.57 -25.44 21.73
N PHE A 252 23.35 -26.19 20.93
CA PHE A 252 23.83 -27.48 21.37
C PHE A 252 24.81 -27.28 22.52
N ASN A 253 24.35 -27.59 23.75
CA ASN A 253 25.16 -27.41 24.94
C ASN A 253 25.75 -28.74 25.39
N SER A 254 27.09 -28.77 25.47
CA SER A 254 27.84 -29.85 26.13
C SER A 254 28.13 -29.55 27.61
N ASP A 255 27.68 -28.37 28.11
CA ASP A 255 27.91 -27.95 29.50
C ASP A 255 26.77 -28.45 30.39
N PRO A 256 27.06 -29.31 31.39
CA PRO A 256 26.03 -29.81 32.32
C PRO A 256 25.37 -28.75 33.18
N ASP A 257 25.98 -27.58 33.31
CA ASP A 257 25.53 -26.47 34.18
C ASP A 257 24.54 -25.51 33.49
N GLY A 258 24.17 -25.78 32.21
CA GLY A 258 23.07 -25.12 31.53
C GLY A 258 23.30 -23.65 31.14
N ALA A 259 24.56 -23.22 30.99
CA ALA A 259 24.92 -21.82 30.76
C ALA A 259 24.54 -21.27 29.36
N ASN A 260 24.11 -22.11 28.44
CA ASN A 260 23.64 -21.72 27.10
C ASN A 260 22.30 -22.40 26.83
N ALA A 261 21.22 -21.73 27.06
CA ALA A 261 19.89 -22.27 26.82
C ALA A 261 19.26 -21.70 25.55
N ASP A 262 18.35 -22.44 24.93
CA ASP A 262 17.60 -22.00 23.76
C ASP A 262 16.73 -20.78 24.09
N SER A 263 16.90 -19.72 23.34
CA SER A 263 16.03 -18.55 23.43
C SER A 263 14.78 -18.74 22.60
N ARG A 264 13.65 -18.33 23.17
CA ARG A 264 12.33 -18.47 22.52
C ARG A 264 11.42 -17.31 22.86
N ILE A 265 10.48 -17.04 21.96
CA ILE A 265 9.33 -16.17 22.21
C ILE A 265 8.09 -17.02 22.40
N VAL A 266 7.28 -16.68 23.39
CA VAL A 266 5.91 -17.19 23.54
C VAL A 266 4.97 -16.01 23.59
N GLY A 267 3.88 -16.04 22.82
CA GLY A 267 2.96 -14.93 22.81
C GLY A 267 1.53 -15.33 22.47
N LEU A 268 0.64 -14.39 22.79
CA LEU A 268 -0.79 -14.50 22.57
C LEU A 268 -1.35 -13.18 22.09
N GLN A 269 -2.05 -13.19 20.97
CA GLN A 269 -2.84 -12.06 20.49
C GLN A 269 -4.33 -12.43 20.51
N ALA A 270 -5.16 -11.47 20.94
CA ALA A 270 -6.62 -11.54 20.83
C ALA A 270 -7.17 -10.25 20.25
N GLY A 271 -8.25 -10.33 19.50
CA GLY A 271 -8.81 -9.15 18.87
C GLY A 271 -10.26 -9.29 18.44
N LEU A 272 -10.82 -8.15 18.06
CA LEU A 272 -12.19 -7.97 17.62
C LEU A 272 -12.22 -7.34 16.23
N LYS A 273 -13.12 -7.82 15.38
CA LYS A 273 -13.45 -7.25 14.07
C LYS A 273 -14.94 -6.92 14.04
N PHE A 274 -15.27 -5.69 13.75
CA PHE A 274 -16.68 -5.25 13.68
C PHE A 274 -16.83 -4.08 12.70
N PRO A 275 -18.01 -3.89 12.11
CA PRO A 275 -18.26 -2.77 11.22
C PRO A 275 -18.40 -1.47 12.02
N LEU A 276 -17.70 -0.42 11.57
CA LEU A 276 -17.82 0.95 12.09
C LEU A 276 -17.48 1.94 10.97
N LEU A 277 -18.18 3.09 10.93
CA LEU A 277 -17.95 4.16 9.94
C LEU A 277 -18.02 3.71 8.48
N GLY A 278 -18.83 2.70 8.18
CA GLY A 278 -19.00 2.16 6.83
C GLY A 278 -17.88 1.23 6.35
N GLY A 279 -16.97 0.84 7.24
CA GLY A 279 -15.90 -0.12 6.96
C GLY A 279 -15.65 -1.07 8.13
N GLU A 280 -14.56 -1.82 8.09
CA GLU A 280 -14.15 -2.74 9.14
C GLU A 280 -13.26 -2.03 10.17
N THR A 281 -13.56 -2.25 11.45
CA THR A 281 -12.71 -1.85 12.57
C THR A 281 -12.10 -3.09 13.21
N ILE A 282 -10.81 -3.03 13.48
CA ILE A 282 -10.05 -4.10 14.14
C ILE A 282 -9.42 -3.51 15.40
N LEU A 283 -9.63 -4.18 16.53
CA LEU A 283 -8.94 -3.92 17.78
C LEU A 283 -8.19 -5.18 18.16
N ALA A 284 -6.94 -5.07 18.59
CA ALA A 284 -6.14 -6.19 19.01
C ALA A 284 -5.28 -5.85 20.22
N ALA A 285 -5.06 -6.83 21.06
CA ALA A 285 -4.05 -6.81 22.11
C ALA A 285 -3.15 -8.03 21.92
N ASN A 286 -1.86 -7.84 22.05
CA ASN A 286 -0.83 -8.86 21.94
C ASN A 286 0.04 -8.81 23.20
N TYR A 287 0.47 -9.95 23.68
CA TYR A 287 1.48 -10.09 24.72
C TYR A 287 2.51 -11.09 24.24
N TYR A 288 3.78 -10.78 24.44
CA TYR A 288 4.83 -11.75 24.24
C TYR A 288 5.91 -11.62 25.33
N GLU A 289 6.51 -12.76 25.63
CA GLU A 289 7.64 -12.88 26.50
C GLU A 289 8.82 -13.51 25.75
N CYS A 290 9.98 -12.89 25.86
CA CYS A 290 11.24 -13.46 25.41
C CYS A 290 11.92 -14.20 26.56
N GLY A 291 11.68 -15.51 26.62
CA GLY A 291 12.38 -16.37 27.57
C GLY A 291 13.88 -16.42 27.25
N LEU A 292 14.72 -16.07 28.23
CA LEU A 292 16.18 -16.12 28.13
C LEU A 292 16.77 -15.14 27.10
N CYS A 293 16.19 -13.94 26.93
CA CYS A 293 16.80 -12.86 26.14
C CYS A 293 17.75 -12.00 26.97
N GLN A 294 17.43 -11.77 28.26
CA GLN A 294 18.29 -11.01 29.16
C GLN A 294 19.61 -11.75 29.39
N GLY A 295 20.72 -11.04 29.26
CA GLY A 295 22.06 -11.62 29.42
C GLY A 295 22.58 -12.42 28.22
N GLU A 296 21.75 -12.57 27.15
CA GLU A 296 22.16 -13.23 25.90
C GLU A 296 22.61 -12.20 24.85
N SER A 297 23.39 -12.65 23.87
CA SER A 297 23.81 -11.78 22.78
C SER A 297 22.68 -11.51 21.80
N PRO A 298 22.60 -10.28 21.21
CA PRO A 298 21.69 -10.03 20.10
C PRO A 298 21.87 -11.05 18.98
N LEU A 299 20.75 -11.62 18.51
CA LEU A 299 20.75 -12.81 17.65
C LEU A 299 21.38 -12.59 16.28
N TYR A 300 21.26 -11.39 15.72
CA TYR A 300 21.82 -11.08 14.41
C TYR A 300 23.05 -10.17 14.52
N ALA A 301 24.17 -10.64 14.00
CA ALA A 301 25.42 -9.88 13.85
C ALA A 301 25.97 -9.25 15.16
N ASN A 302 25.57 -9.73 16.34
CA ASN A 302 25.89 -9.13 17.64
C ASN A 302 25.55 -7.61 17.71
N ASN A 303 24.56 -7.18 16.91
CA ASN A 303 24.10 -5.79 16.85
C ASN A 303 22.82 -5.63 17.67
N PRO A 304 22.83 -4.82 18.76
CA PRO A 304 21.65 -4.63 19.60
C PRO A 304 20.51 -3.85 18.91
N ASN A 305 20.79 -3.18 17.81
CA ASN A 305 19.82 -2.35 17.07
C ASN A 305 19.10 -1.34 17.97
N GLY A 306 19.86 -0.66 18.85
CA GLY A 306 19.35 0.34 19.77
C GLY A 306 19.04 -0.20 21.17
N ASN A 307 18.72 -1.50 21.36
CA ASN A 307 18.49 -2.03 22.71
C ASN A 307 19.73 -1.91 23.61
N THR A 308 19.50 -1.70 24.88
CA THR A 308 20.57 -1.53 25.88
C THR A 308 21.35 -2.83 26.09
N THR A 309 22.67 -2.71 26.07
CA THR A 309 23.58 -3.84 26.26
C THR A 309 24.69 -3.54 27.22
N PHE A 310 25.26 -4.59 27.80
CA PHE A 310 26.46 -4.58 28.57
C PHE A 310 27.50 -5.58 28.05
N ARG A 311 28.74 -5.49 28.54
CA ARG A 311 29.82 -6.43 28.21
C ARG A 311 30.47 -6.95 29.47
N VAL A 312 30.90 -8.21 29.46
CA VAL A 312 31.57 -8.83 30.58
C VAL A 312 33.09 -8.81 30.36
N GLY A 313 33.82 -8.17 31.28
CA GLY A 313 35.28 -8.10 31.23
C GLY A 313 35.82 -7.47 29.95
N THR A 314 36.68 -8.18 29.23
CA THR A 314 37.28 -7.74 27.97
C THR A 314 36.54 -8.30 26.71
N SER A 315 35.37 -8.90 26.90
CA SER A 315 34.57 -9.44 25.81
C SER A 315 34.13 -8.36 24.83
N THR A 316 34.12 -8.67 23.56
CA THR A 316 33.53 -7.81 22.50
C THR A 316 32.06 -8.14 22.23
N THR A 317 31.53 -9.17 22.89
CA THR A 317 30.14 -9.59 22.76
C THR A 317 29.23 -8.67 23.55
N ASN A 318 28.24 -8.09 22.90
CA ASN A 318 27.16 -7.36 23.53
C ASN A 318 26.18 -8.36 24.15
N LEU A 319 25.72 -8.11 25.38
CA LEU A 319 24.69 -8.88 26.05
C LEU A 319 23.51 -7.95 26.35
N LEU A 320 22.28 -8.37 26.09
CA LEU A 320 21.07 -7.58 26.37
C LEU A 320 20.94 -7.34 27.88
N THR A 321 20.73 -6.09 28.25
CA THR A 321 20.60 -5.71 29.67
C THR A 321 19.26 -6.12 30.25
N TYR A 322 18.20 -6.03 29.45
CA TYR A 322 16.83 -6.24 29.91
C TYR A 322 16.19 -7.47 29.27
N GLY A 323 15.18 -8.00 29.94
CA GLY A 323 14.21 -8.93 29.38
C GLY A 323 13.19 -8.20 28.50
N TYR A 324 12.37 -8.97 27.79
CA TYR A 324 11.28 -8.43 26.97
C TYR A 324 9.98 -9.16 27.29
N GLU A 325 9.14 -8.50 28.08
CA GLU A 325 7.76 -8.87 28.39
C GLU A 325 6.84 -7.78 27.85
N VAL A 326 6.44 -7.88 26.59
CA VAL A 326 5.84 -6.76 25.88
C VAL A 326 4.35 -6.94 25.71
N VAL A 327 3.58 -5.94 26.12
CA VAL A 327 2.17 -5.77 25.79
C VAL A 327 2.05 -4.80 24.61
N GLU A 328 1.31 -5.18 23.60
CA GLU A 328 0.97 -4.31 22.47
C GLU A 328 -0.55 -4.19 22.36
N VAL A 329 -1.04 -2.99 22.07
CA VAL A 329 -2.43 -2.75 21.69
C VAL A 329 -2.47 -2.00 20.38
N GLY A 330 -3.41 -2.38 19.53
CA GLY A 330 -3.53 -1.78 18.20
C GLY A 330 -4.98 -1.64 17.76
N ALA A 331 -5.25 -0.56 17.05
CA ALA A 331 -6.55 -0.27 16.45
C ALA A 331 -6.38 0.10 14.98
N GLN A 332 -7.30 -0.37 14.16
CA GLN A 332 -7.40 0.02 12.76
C GLN A 332 -8.85 0.24 12.38
N VAL A 333 -9.14 1.33 11.69
CA VAL A 333 -10.46 1.66 11.16
C VAL A 333 -10.37 1.83 9.66
N GLY A 334 -11.08 0.98 8.93
CA GLY A 334 -11.29 1.14 7.50
C GLY A 334 -12.55 1.96 7.24
N THR A 335 -12.50 2.90 6.30
CA THR A 335 -13.65 3.67 5.82
C THR A 335 -13.40 4.15 4.39
N ASN A 336 -14.23 5.03 3.85
CA ASN A 336 -14.03 5.61 2.54
C ASN A 336 -14.18 7.13 2.60
N VAL A 337 -13.35 7.84 1.83
CA VAL A 337 -13.48 9.25 1.51
C VAL A 337 -13.88 9.36 0.05
N GLY A 338 -15.18 9.59 -0.20
CA GLY A 338 -15.75 9.45 -1.54
C GLY A 338 -15.63 8.01 -2.03
N THR A 339 -14.89 7.79 -3.11
CA THR A 339 -14.61 6.46 -3.69
C THR A 339 -13.27 5.86 -3.24
N LEU A 340 -12.50 6.59 -2.46
CA LEU A 340 -11.16 6.17 -2.04
C LEU A 340 -11.23 5.49 -0.67
N PRO A 341 -10.66 4.28 -0.52
CA PRO A 341 -10.53 3.66 0.79
C PRO A 341 -9.59 4.48 1.66
N LEU A 342 -9.98 4.66 2.92
CA LEU A 342 -9.17 5.30 3.97
C LEU A 342 -8.98 4.30 5.10
N THR A 343 -7.75 4.08 5.50
CA THR A 343 -7.39 3.33 6.71
C THR A 343 -6.77 4.29 7.72
N LEU A 344 -7.32 4.34 8.92
CA LEU A 344 -6.73 5.01 10.08
C LEU A 344 -6.23 3.94 11.03
N TRP A 345 -5.10 4.16 11.70
CA TRP A 345 -4.57 3.21 12.64
C TRP A 345 -3.76 3.87 13.75
N ALA A 346 -3.67 3.18 14.87
CA ALA A 346 -2.78 3.50 15.97
C ALA A 346 -2.36 2.22 16.66
N ASN A 347 -1.16 2.22 17.24
CA ASN A 347 -0.65 1.17 18.11
C ASN A 347 0.18 1.74 19.24
N TYR A 348 0.30 0.95 20.30
CA TYR A 348 1.09 1.23 21.48
C TYR A 348 1.69 -0.09 21.96
N ALA A 349 2.93 -0.05 22.43
CA ALA A 349 3.59 -1.17 23.06
C ALA A 349 4.30 -0.69 24.32
N GLN A 350 4.44 -1.58 25.32
CA GLN A 350 5.19 -1.34 26.52
C GLN A 350 5.90 -2.63 26.95
N ASN A 351 7.18 -2.52 27.25
CA ASN A 351 7.96 -3.57 27.90
C ASN A 351 7.71 -3.53 29.41
N LEU A 352 7.18 -4.61 29.95
CA LEU A 352 6.84 -4.75 31.37
C LEU A 352 7.96 -5.43 32.20
N ALA A 353 9.11 -5.74 31.58
CA ALA A 353 10.24 -6.32 32.29
C ALA A 353 10.77 -5.38 33.37
N ASP A 354 11.37 -5.96 34.42
CA ASP A 354 11.87 -5.21 35.57
C ASP A 354 12.99 -4.21 35.19
N ASP A 355 12.98 -3.06 35.83
CA ASP A 355 14.01 -2.00 35.78
C ASP A 355 14.22 -1.36 34.39
N VAL A 356 13.28 -1.50 33.44
CA VAL A 356 13.35 -0.84 32.12
C VAL A 356 12.89 0.61 32.26
N GLU A 357 13.77 1.57 31.93
CA GLU A 357 13.47 3.01 32.00
C GLU A 357 12.78 3.53 30.74
N TYR A 358 13.24 3.10 29.56
CA TYR A 358 12.76 3.53 28.24
C TYR A 358 11.96 2.38 27.60
N ASP A 359 10.71 2.24 28.03
CA ASP A 359 9.90 1.02 27.87
C ASP A 359 8.74 1.14 26.90
N THR A 360 8.48 2.33 26.31
CA THR A 360 7.27 2.56 25.51
C THR A 360 7.52 2.75 24.02
N ALA A 361 6.61 2.27 23.22
CA ALA A 361 6.58 2.56 21.79
C ALA A 361 5.13 2.83 21.33
N TYR A 362 4.96 3.78 20.41
CA TYR A 362 3.65 4.09 19.85
C TYR A 362 3.75 4.60 18.42
N GLY A 363 2.64 4.52 17.72
CA GLY A 363 2.52 5.07 16.39
C GLY A 363 1.08 5.27 15.98
N ALA A 364 0.86 6.20 15.07
CA ALA A 364 -0.44 6.46 14.49
C ALA A 364 -0.33 7.04 13.09
N GLY A 365 -1.29 6.72 12.23
CA GLY A 365 -1.26 7.23 10.88
C GLY A 365 -2.48 6.89 10.05
N PHE A 366 -2.36 7.21 8.77
CA PHE A 366 -3.40 6.93 7.79
C PHE A 366 -2.82 6.47 6.44
N ALA A 367 -3.66 5.78 5.69
CA ALA A 367 -3.43 5.47 4.28
C ALA A 367 -4.71 5.76 3.49
N LEU A 368 -4.62 6.57 2.45
CA LEU A 368 -5.71 6.96 1.55
C LEU A 368 -5.45 6.39 0.16
N GLY A 369 -6.47 5.75 -0.42
CA GLY A 369 -6.38 5.10 -1.72
C GLY A 369 -5.72 3.72 -1.64
N LYS A 370 -5.45 3.13 -2.80
CA LYS A 370 -4.71 1.87 -2.94
C LYS A 370 -4.14 1.76 -4.35
N ALA A 371 -2.81 1.78 -4.45
CA ALA A 371 -2.09 1.58 -5.71
C ALA A 371 -2.01 0.07 -6.03
N SER A 372 -2.95 -0.47 -6.79
CA SER A 372 -2.98 -1.91 -7.15
C SER A 372 -3.52 -2.18 -8.56
N ASN A 373 -4.62 -1.55 -8.94
CA ASN A 373 -5.18 -1.62 -10.26
C ASN A 373 -4.60 -0.53 -11.16
N ALA A 374 -4.74 -0.68 -12.46
CA ALA A 374 -4.25 0.32 -13.41
C ALA A 374 -4.78 1.72 -13.09
N ARG A 375 -3.88 2.71 -13.06
CA ARG A 375 -4.15 4.13 -12.82
C ARG A 375 -4.71 4.47 -11.44
N THR A 376 -4.50 3.58 -10.45
CA THR A 376 -4.82 3.89 -9.04
C THR A 376 -3.59 4.40 -8.31
N TRP A 377 -3.83 5.15 -7.25
CA TRP A 377 -2.78 5.72 -6.41
C TRP A 377 -3.08 5.49 -4.93
N GLU A 378 -2.06 5.68 -4.12
CA GLU A 378 -2.18 5.70 -2.66
C GLU A 378 -1.28 6.79 -2.08
N ALA A 379 -1.67 7.33 -0.94
CA ALA A 379 -0.86 8.24 -0.15
C ALA A 379 -1.10 7.96 1.33
N GLY A 380 -0.07 8.11 2.15
CA GLY A 380 -0.16 7.90 3.59
C GLY A 380 0.91 8.65 4.33
N ALA A 381 0.65 8.89 5.60
CA ALA A 381 1.61 9.42 6.53
C ALA A 381 1.37 8.83 7.92
N PHE A 382 2.44 8.64 8.69
CA PHE A 382 2.34 8.23 10.06
C PHE A 382 3.54 8.73 10.86
N TYR A 383 3.33 8.88 12.16
CA TYR A 383 4.35 9.13 13.14
C TYR A 383 4.55 7.87 13.99
N GLN A 384 5.78 7.58 14.36
CA GLN A 384 6.14 6.48 15.25
C GLN A 384 7.26 6.93 16.18
N SER A 385 7.21 6.49 17.43
CA SER A 385 8.24 6.65 18.44
C SER A 385 8.48 5.31 19.10
N ILE A 386 9.73 4.94 19.26
CA ILE A 386 10.16 3.68 19.87
C ILE A 386 11.27 4.00 20.86
N ASP A 387 10.99 3.87 22.14
CA ASP A 387 12.01 4.00 23.18
C ASP A 387 13.01 2.85 23.10
N LYS A 388 14.16 3.05 23.71
CA LYS A 388 15.35 2.21 23.58
C LYS A 388 15.08 0.73 23.84
N ASP A 389 14.31 0.38 24.87
CA ASP A 389 14.04 -0.99 25.28
C ASP A 389 12.55 -1.34 25.31
N ALA A 390 11.73 -0.57 24.57
CA ALA A 390 10.30 -0.78 24.48
C ALA A 390 9.91 -2.12 23.83
N VAL A 391 10.68 -2.54 22.83
CA VAL A 391 10.45 -3.77 22.05
C VAL A 391 11.79 -4.42 21.71
N TYR A 392 11.76 -5.71 21.41
CA TYR A 392 12.94 -6.43 20.97
C TYR A 392 13.33 -6.01 19.54
N ALA A 393 14.46 -5.35 19.38
CA ALA A 393 14.85 -4.64 18.17
C ALA A 393 15.18 -5.53 16.96
N GLN A 394 15.40 -6.82 17.17
CA GLN A 394 15.90 -7.73 16.12
C GLN A 394 14.92 -8.01 14.99
N TRP A 395 13.66 -7.59 15.13
CA TRP A 395 12.62 -7.71 14.08
C TRP A 395 11.94 -6.40 13.70
N LEU A 396 12.43 -5.26 14.22
CA LEU A 396 11.95 -3.95 13.80
C LEU A 396 12.17 -3.73 12.30
N ASP A 397 11.37 -2.84 11.71
CA ASP A 397 11.60 -2.37 10.36
C ASP A 397 13.04 -1.86 10.18
N SER A 398 13.73 -2.36 9.16
CA SER A 398 15.14 -2.07 8.91
C SER A 398 15.39 -0.67 8.33
N ASP A 399 14.33 0.07 8.00
CA ASP A 399 14.39 1.34 7.31
C ASP A 399 14.09 2.53 8.26
N PHE A 400 13.17 2.38 9.22
CA PHE A 400 12.86 3.37 10.24
C PHE A 400 13.97 3.45 11.28
N GLY A 401 14.41 4.67 11.64
CA GLY A 401 15.48 4.85 12.61
C GLY A 401 16.77 4.09 12.27
N ASN A 402 17.05 3.86 10.98
CA ASN A 402 18.13 2.99 10.50
C ASN A 402 18.06 1.54 11.04
N GLY A 403 16.86 1.07 11.37
CA GLY A 403 16.61 -0.25 11.95
C GLY A 403 16.93 -0.36 13.43
N ASN A 404 16.91 0.76 14.17
CA ASN A 404 17.16 0.80 15.60
C ASN A 404 15.91 1.22 16.37
N THR A 405 15.83 0.82 17.64
CA THR A 405 15.06 1.50 18.69
C THR A 405 15.72 2.82 19.05
N ASP A 406 15.24 3.53 20.07
CA ASP A 406 15.71 4.86 20.44
C ASP A 406 15.57 5.85 19.28
N ALA A 407 14.41 5.80 18.62
CA ALA A 407 14.13 6.58 17.43
C ALA A 407 12.67 7.02 17.36
N ASP A 408 12.44 8.19 16.79
CA ASP A 408 11.11 8.66 16.47
C ASP A 408 11.05 9.39 15.13
N GLY A 409 9.88 9.73 14.67
CA GLY A 409 9.69 10.57 13.49
C GLY A 409 8.55 10.20 12.58
N TRP A 410 8.51 10.90 11.47
CA TRP A 410 7.47 10.77 10.45
C TRP A 410 7.92 9.88 9.29
N VAL A 411 6.94 9.20 8.72
CA VAL A 411 7.10 8.47 7.46
C VAL A 411 6.01 8.90 6.50
N LEU A 412 6.40 9.36 5.31
CA LEU A 412 5.50 9.75 4.22
C LEU A 412 5.58 8.70 3.12
N LYS A 413 4.43 8.26 2.62
CA LYS A 413 4.35 7.25 1.55
C LYS A 413 3.45 7.74 0.42
N ALA A 414 3.86 7.49 -0.82
CA ALA A 414 3.05 7.67 -2.01
C ALA A 414 3.28 6.53 -2.98
N GLY A 415 2.22 6.10 -3.67
CA GLY A 415 2.28 5.03 -4.65
C GLY A 415 1.36 5.29 -5.84
N PHE A 416 1.78 4.81 -7.00
CA PHE A 416 0.98 4.83 -8.22
C PHE A 416 1.15 3.52 -8.97
N ALA A 417 0.05 2.97 -9.47
CA ALA A 417 0.01 1.77 -10.30
C ALA A 417 -0.28 2.14 -11.76
N PRO A 418 0.72 2.29 -12.64
CA PRO A 418 0.51 2.55 -14.07
C PRO A 418 -0.32 1.46 -14.75
N VAL A 419 -0.04 0.22 -14.40
CA VAL A 419 -0.76 -0.99 -14.82
C VAL A 419 -0.98 -1.91 -13.62
N ARG A 420 -1.85 -2.87 -13.73
CA ARG A 420 -2.12 -3.84 -12.65
C ARG A 420 -0.84 -4.58 -12.24
N ASN A 421 -0.63 -4.76 -10.92
CA ASN A 421 0.52 -5.46 -10.33
C ASN A 421 1.89 -4.81 -10.56
N PHE A 422 1.95 -3.64 -11.16
CA PHE A 422 3.15 -2.83 -11.32
C PHE A 422 2.97 -1.52 -10.59
N THR A 423 3.82 -1.20 -9.62
CA THR A 423 3.73 0.03 -8.82
C THR A 423 5.05 0.78 -8.78
N VAL A 424 4.94 2.10 -8.76
CA VAL A 424 6.03 3.03 -8.46
C VAL A 424 5.69 3.68 -7.13
N ASN A 425 6.59 3.59 -6.15
CA ASN A 425 6.36 4.09 -4.81
C ASN A 425 7.50 5.02 -4.40
N ALA A 426 7.16 6.02 -3.58
CA ALA A 426 8.10 6.86 -2.87
C ALA A 426 7.82 6.75 -1.37
N THR A 427 8.86 6.54 -0.57
CA THR A 427 8.78 6.58 0.89
C THR A 427 9.86 7.51 1.40
N TYR A 428 9.51 8.43 2.29
CA TYR A 428 10.43 9.33 2.93
C TYR A 428 10.31 9.23 4.45
N PHE A 429 11.44 9.05 5.12
CA PHE A 429 11.57 8.97 6.55
C PHE A 429 12.25 10.24 7.04
N PHE A 430 11.65 10.90 8.04
CA PHE A 430 12.20 12.00 8.82
C PHE A 430 12.30 11.49 10.25
N ASN A 431 13.44 11.02 10.64
CA ASN A 431 13.60 10.39 11.95
C ASN A 431 14.70 11.08 12.76
N THR A 432 14.54 10.99 14.06
CA THR A 432 15.56 11.33 15.06
C THR A 432 16.04 10.04 15.70
N LEU A 433 17.34 9.89 15.86
CA LEU A 433 18.00 8.79 16.57
C LEU A 433 18.50 9.28 17.90
N ASN A 434 18.74 8.37 18.87
CA ASN A 434 19.24 8.64 20.21
C ASN A 434 18.32 9.60 20.99
N LYS A 435 17.01 9.46 20.83
CA LYS A 435 16.03 10.37 21.44
C LYS A 435 15.94 10.27 22.96
N ASP A 436 16.37 9.14 23.54
CA ASP A 436 16.17 8.86 24.97
C ASP A 436 17.39 9.16 25.83
N VAL A 437 18.60 8.98 25.32
CA VAL A 437 19.81 8.87 26.19
C VAL A 437 20.99 9.70 25.79
N ASP A 438 21.14 10.15 24.58
CA ASP A 438 22.32 10.81 24.06
C ASP A 438 22.00 12.08 23.28
N THR A 439 22.95 12.59 22.55
CA THR A 439 22.72 13.68 21.63
C THR A 439 21.87 13.16 20.45
N GLU A 440 20.74 13.80 20.21
CA GLU A 440 19.86 13.50 19.08
C GLU A 440 20.60 13.67 17.74
N LEU A 441 20.33 12.76 16.80
CA LEU A 441 20.92 12.75 15.48
C LEU A 441 19.81 12.69 14.42
N ASP A 442 19.89 13.56 13.43
CA ASP A 442 18.96 13.52 12.31
C ASP A 442 19.23 12.34 11.38
N TYR A 443 18.14 11.71 10.93
CA TYR A 443 18.15 10.62 9.98
C TYR A 443 17.08 10.79 8.93
N ASP A 444 17.52 11.00 7.71
CA ASP A 444 16.69 11.14 6.52
C ASP A 444 16.89 9.97 5.57
N ARG A 445 15.79 9.42 5.06
CA ARG A 445 15.87 8.36 4.07
C ARG A 445 14.80 8.48 3.01
N LEU A 446 15.21 8.54 1.74
CA LEU A 446 14.32 8.48 0.59
C LEU A 446 14.46 7.14 -0.11
N GLN A 447 13.33 6.50 -0.40
CA GLN A 447 13.25 5.29 -1.18
C GLN A 447 12.33 5.50 -2.38
N LEU A 448 12.82 5.20 -3.57
CA LEU A 448 12.05 5.16 -4.81
C LEU A 448 12.04 3.73 -5.33
N ASP A 449 10.86 3.11 -5.27
CA ASP A 449 10.68 1.70 -5.59
C ASP A 449 9.90 1.51 -6.90
N VAL A 450 10.36 0.59 -7.71
CA VAL A 450 9.58 -0.01 -8.79
C VAL A 450 9.33 -1.47 -8.43
N ASN A 451 8.04 -1.84 -8.30
CA ASN A 451 7.65 -3.19 -7.88
C ASN A 451 6.78 -3.85 -8.96
N TYR A 452 7.01 -5.12 -9.17
CA TYR A 452 6.18 -5.98 -10.00
C TYR A 452 5.82 -7.26 -9.23
N LYS A 453 4.53 -7.63 -9.25
CA LYS A 453 4.01 -8.86 -8.61
C LYS A 453 3.39 -9.78 -9.64
N PHE A 454 3.59 -11.09 -9.51
CA PHE A 454 3.04 -12.12 -10.39
C PHE A 454 2.56 -13.34 -9.61
#